data_ee5fc5d7089616db249d9f5a7a5f3a99
#
_entry.id   ee5fc5d7089616db249d9f5a7a5f3a99
#
_cell.length_a   1.000
_cell.length_b   1.000
_cell.length_c   1.000
_cell.angle_alpha   90.00
_cell.angle_beta   90.00
_cell.angle_gamma   90.00
#
_symmetry.space_group_name_H-M   'P 1'
#
loop_
_entity.id
_entity.type
_entity.pdbx_description
1 polymer ?
#
loop_
_entity_poly.entity_id
_entity_poly.type
_entity_poly.pdbx_seq_one_letter_code
_entity_poly.pdbx_strand_id
1 'polypeptide(L)'
;MATPRMDVSSFVSQLLEEDDVDVLRDGVRVLAQAVMEAEVSGQIGAAAYERSSSRTAYRNGYRTRTWDTRVGTIELKIPKVSAGAYFPSLLEPRRRAERALHAVVVEAYVKGVSTRKVDDLVRALGIDGISRSEVSRICKVLDEEVKAFMARPIEGEHPYVWLDATFHKIREGGRVVPTATVVAIGVSDAGHRTVLGVDTGPAEDHGFWLAFLRTLVRRGLKGVRLVISDAHEGLRQAIAKVLAGASWQRCRVHFMRNLLSVVPRSAQDTVAAIVRTIFAQPDHPSAMAQLHQVIAMLRPRFSQAAELLEDAAEDVLAHLHFPREHRRRLHSTDERVKDLAASSGFLPCGVGSVPGVVDPGAKSRVLGLQALPRSFAL
;
A
#
# COMPACT_ATOMS: atom_id res chain seq x y z
N MET A 1 2.28 53.63 13.48
CA MET A 1 1.87 52.87 14.67
C MET A 1 2.27 51.42 14.42
N ALA A 2 3.16 50.88 15.21
CA ALA A 2 3.62 49.48 15.10
C ALA A 2 2.49 48.55 15.55
N THR A 3 2.16 47.60 14.73
CA THR A 3 1.20 46.52 15.10
C THR A 3 1.84 45.73 16.23
N PRO A 4 1.16 45.52 17.38
CA PRO A 4 1.74 44.73 18.46
C PRO A 4 1.96 43.31 17.94
N ARG A 5 3.20 42.82 17.97
CA ARG A 5 3.53 41.40 17.84
C ARG A 5 2.93 40.71 19.08
N MET A 6 1.79 40.07 18.92
CA MET A 6 1.27 39.22 19.98
C MET A 6 2.21 38.02 20.05
N ASP A 7 2.84 37.83 21.19
CA ASP A 7 3.64 36.61 21.46
C ASP A 7 2.67 35.43 21.59
N VAL A 8 2.95 34.37 20.83
CA VAL A 8 2.14 33.16 20.83
C VAL A 8 2.05 32.57 22.23
N SER A 9 3.10 32.70 23.04
CA SER A 9 3.12 32.20 24.43
C SER A 9 2.15 32.95 25.33
N SER A 10 2.11 34.31 25.25
CA SER A 10 1.16 35.12 26.01
C SER A 10 -0.29 34.90 25.59
N PHE A 11 -0.51 34.64 24.31
CA PHE A 11 -1.82 34.30 23.77
C PHE A 11 -2.31 32.92 24.25
N VAL A 12 -1.42 31.91 24.28
CA VAL A 12 -1.73 30.58 24.82
C VAL A 12 -2.03 30.66 26.32
N SER A 13 -1.29 31.47 27.07
CA SER A 13 -1.58 31.69 28.51
C SER A 13 -2.93 32.33 28.75
N GLN A 14 -3.31 33.34 27.98
CA GLN A 14 -4.65 33.95 28.06
C GLN A 14 -5.77 32.96 27.69
N LEU A 15 -5.55 32.10 26.68
CA LEU A 15 -6.50 31.03 26.29
C LEU A 15 -6.71 29.98 27.40
N LEU A 16 -5.72 29.77 28.26
CA LEU A 16 -5.81 28.83 29.38
C LEU A 16 -6.44 29.44 30.65
N GLU A 17 -6.50 30.75 30.71
CA GLU A 17 -7.04 31.48 31.88
C GLU A 17 -8.51 31.95 31.70
N GLU A 18 -8.97 32.08 30.46
CA GLU A 18 -10.33 32.56 30.17
C GLU A 18 -11.03 31.63 29.15
N ASP A 19 -12.15 31.02 29.53
CA ASP A 19 -13.07 30.29 28.64
C ASP A 19 -13.87 31.27 27.74
N ASP A 20 -13.25 32.35 27.27
CA ASP A 20 -13.94 33.40 26.51
C ASP A 20 -13.83 33.13 24.98
N VAL A 21 -15.00 32.92 24.38
CA VAL A 21 -15.15 32.71 22.92
C VAL A 21 -14.62 33.89 22.11
N ASP A 22 -14.62 35.09 22.69
CA ASP A 22 -14.13 36.30 22.03
C ASP A 22 -12.59 36.29 21.89
N VAL A 23 -11.86 35.78 22.88
CA VAL A 23 -10.40 35.60 22.83
C VAL A 23 -10.01 34.57 21.76
N LEU A 24 -10.76 33.45 21.68
CA LEU A 24 -10.57 32.45 20.62
C LEU A 24 -10.83 33.02 19.23
N ARG A 25 -11.87 33.84 19.08
CA ARG A 25 -12.22 34.51 17.81
C ARG A 25 -11.12 35.46 17.36
N ASP A 26 -10.61 36.30 18.27
CA ASP A 26 -9.51 37.21 17.99
C ASP A 26 -8.20 36.49 17.66
N GLY A 27 -7.90 35.40 18.35
CA GLY A 27 -6.74 34.57 18.02
C GLY A 27 -6.83 33.93 16.64
N VAL A 28 -7.98 33.37 16.28
CA VAL A 28 -8.20 32.83 14.93
C VAL A 28 -8.05 33.92 13.87
N ARG A 29 -8.56 35.14 14.13
CA ARG A 29 -8.40 36.29 13.23
C ARG A 29 -6.93 36.67 13.03
N VAL A 30 -6.15 36.76 14.10
CA VAL A 30 -4.72 37.11 14.05
C VAL A 30 -3.92 36.05 13.29
N LEU A 31 -4.15 34.78 13.57
CA LEU A 31 -3.50 33.66 12.86
C LEU A 31 -3.86 33.66 11.37
N ALA A 32 -5.13 33.84 11.04
CA ALA A 32 -5.59 33.91 9.65
C ALA A 32 -4.94 35.07 8.91
N GLN A 33 -4.83 36.25 9.54
CA GLN A 33 -4.16 37.41 8.96
C GLN A 33 -2.67 37.16 8.75
N ALA A 34 -1.97 36.54 9.70
CA ALA A 34 -0.55 36.21 9.59
C ALA A 34 -0.29 35.22 8.45
N VAL A 35 -1.15 34.21 8.26
CA VAL A 35 -1.04 33.27 7.14
C VAL A 35 -1.22 33.96 5.80
N MET A 36 -2.24 34.85 5.67
CA MET A 36 -2.46 35.63 4.44
C MET A 36 -1.27 36.53 4.10
N GLU A 37 -0.67 37.19 5.10
CA GLU A 37 0.52 38.02 4.88
C GLU A 37 1.75 37.22 4.47
N ALA A 38 1.94 36.03 5.04
CA ALA A 38 3.01 35.11 4.64
C ALA A 38 2.83 34.62 3.20
N GLU A 39 1.61 34.20 2.82
CA GLU A 39 1.28 33.76 1.45
C GLU A 39 1.54 34.86 0.42
N VAL A 40 1.09 36.10 0.71
CA VAL A 40 1.31 37.24 -0.18
C VAL A 40 2.79 37.61 -0.26
N SER A 41 3.54 37.53 0.86
CA SER A 41 5.00 37.76 0.85
C SER A 41 5.71 36.73 -0.04
N GLY A 42 5.34 35.48 0.04
CA GLY A 42 5.84 34.40 -0.84
C GLY A 42 5.49 34.64 -2.31
N GLN A 43 4.25 35.06 -2.61
CA GLN A 43 3.79 35.32 -3.98
C GLN A 43 4.50 36.56 -4.59
N ILE A 44 4.72 37.60 -3.81
CA ILE A 44 5.37 38.87 -4.25
C ILE A 44 6.90 38.72 -4.29
N GLY A 45 7.50 37.78 -3.58
CA GLY A 45 8.95 37.63 -3.42
C GLY A 45 9.58 38.68 -2.49
N ALA A 46 8.76 39.33 -1.64
CA ALA A 46 9.26 40.32 -0.65
C ALA A 46 8.27 40.52 0.51
N ALA A 47 8.80 40.72 1.72
CA ALA A 47 8.01 41.08 2.89
C ALA A 47 7.41 42.51 2.78
N ALA A 48 6.52 42.86 3.72
CA ALA A 48 5.98 44.19 3.80
C ALA A 48 7.11 45.20 4.08
N TYR A 49 7.15 46.30 3.30
CA TYR A 49 8.17 47.36 3.36
C TYR A 49 9.61 46.93 3.01
N GLU A 50 9.84 45.67 2.64
CA GLU A 50 11.17 45.21 2.21
C GLU A 50 11.47 45.67 0.77
N ARG A 51 12.70 46.11 0.51
CA ARG A 51 13.22 46.37 -0.84
C ARG A 51 13.98 45.13 -1.30
N SER A 52 13.44 44.39 -2.26
CA SER A 52 14.05 43.18 -2.78
C SER A 52 14.07 43.21 -4.31
N SER A 53 15.16 42.74 -4.90
CA SER A 53 15.30 42.59 -6.36
C SER A 53 14.43 41.46 -6.90
N SER A 54 13.96 40.54 -6.05
CA SER A 54 13.04 39.43 -6.40
C SER A 54 11.56 39.83 -6.36
N ARG A 55 11.25 41.06 -6.03
CA ARG A 55 9.88 41.56 -5.95
C ARG A 55 9.21 41.57 -7.32
N THR A 56 8.10 40.83 -7.43
CA THR A 56 7.31 40.70 -8.68
C THR A 56 6.06 41.60 -8.71
N ALA A 57 5.56 42.05 -7.55
CA ALA A 57 4.37 42.90 -7.42
C ALA A 57 4.42 43.73 -6.12
N TYR A 58 3.46 44.66 -6.00
CA TYR A 58 3.29 45.49 -4.81
C TYR A 58 1.98 45.19 -4.11
N ARG A 59 1.91 45.39 -2.79
CA ARG A 59 0.66 45.39 -2.03
C ARG A 59 -0.15 46.65 -2.36
N ASN A 60 -1.45 46.46 -2.61
CA ASN A 60 -2.38 47.54 -3.01
C ASN A 60 -3.58 47.59 -2.05
N GLY A 61 -3.29 47.71 -0.74
CA GLY A 61 -4.31 47.79 0.32
C GLY A 61 -4.96 46.42 0.61
N TYR A 62 -6.16 46.48 1.19
CA TYR A 62 -6.91 45.32 1.64
C TYR A 62 -8.34 45.36 1.12
N ARG A 63 -8.98 44.21 1.05
CA ARG A 63 -10.45 44.05 0.92
C ARG A 63 -10.98 43.32 2.15
N THR A 64 -12.10 43.77 2.66
CA THR A 64 -12.77 43.14 3.79
C THR A 64 -13.65 41.98 3.32
N ARG A 65 -13.63 40.88 4.07
CA ARG A 65 -14.52 39.75 3.87
C ARG A 65 -14.88 39.11 5.20
N THR A 66 -16.14 38.78 5.41
CA THR A 66 -16.60 37.98 6.52
C THR A 66 -16.31 36.50 6.31
N TRP A 67 -15.94 35.83 7.38
CA TRP A 67 -15.65 34.40 7.41
C TRP A 67 -16.34 33.77 8.63
N ASP A 68 -17.29 32.88 8.36
CA ASP A 68 -18.01 32.16 9.41
C ASP A 68 -17.17 30.99 9.89
N THR A 69 -16.93 30.92 11.20
CA THR A 69 -16.16 29.88 11.88
C THR A 69 -16.96 29.28 13.03
N ARG A 70 -16.48 28.18 13.59
CA ARG A 70 -17.09 27.59 14.80
C ARG A 70 -17.05 28.50 16.02
N VAL A 71 -16.17 29.47 16.04
CA VAL A 71 -16.05 30.49 17.11
C VAL A 71 -16.77 31.81 16.77
N GLY A 72 -17.59 31.80 15.72
CA GLY A 72 -18.37 32.94 15.25
C GLY A 72 -17.83 33.56 13.97
N THR A 73 -18.51 34.62 13.50
CA THR A 73 -18.16 35.35 12.28
C THR A 73 -16.93 36.25 12.52
N ILE A 74 -15.92 36.14 11.66
CA ILE A 74 -14.68 36.89 11.72
C ILE A 74 -14.57 37.79 10.50
N GLU A 75 -14.20 39.05 10.68
CA GLU A 75 -13.89 39.94 9.59
C GLU A 75 -12.38 39.85 9.26
N LEU A 76 -12.05 39.43 8.03
CA LEU A 76 -10.71 39.31 7.51
C LEU A 76 -10.36 40.45 6.57
N LYS A 77 -9.13 40.98 6.67
CA LYS A 77 -8.56 41.97 5.76
C LYS A 77 -7.64 41.24 4.75
N ILE A 78 -8.21 40.91 3.59
CA ILE A 78 -7.47 40.16 2.54
C ILE A 78 -6.58 41.14 1.78
N PRO A 79 -5.24 40.91 1.73
CA PRO A 79 -4.33 41.79 0.97
C PRO A 79 -4.67 41.77 -0.53
N LYS A 80 -4.54 42.94 -1.16
CA LYS A 80 -4.60 43.10 -2.62
C LYS A 80 -3.19 43.20 -3.17
N VAL A 81 -2.94 42.66 -4.36
CA VAL A 81 -1.69 42.77 -5.09
C VAL A 81 -1.89 43.59 -6.37
N SER A 82 -0.85 44.35 -6.77
CA SER A 82 -0.89 45.25 -7.94
C SER A 82 -0.86 44.49 -9.28
N ALA A 83 -0.31 43.28 -9.28
CA ALA A 83 -0.25 42.41 -10.46
C ALA A 83 -0.68 41.00 -10.07
N GLY A 84 -1.58 40.44 -10.87
CA GLY A 84 -2.20 39.12 -10.57
C GLY A 84 -3.37 39.22 -9.59
N ALA A 85 -3.85 38.08 -9.12
CA ALA A 85 -4.90 37.95 -8.14
C ALA A 85 -4.39 37.13 -6.92
N TYR A 86 -4.75 37.58 -5.73
CA TYR A 86 -4.52 36.80 -4.50
C TYR A 86 -5.86 36.39 -3.88
N PHE A 87 -5.99 35.12 -3.58
CA PHE A 87 -7.07 34.58 -2.78
C PHE A 87 -6.49 33.70 -1.67
N PRO A 88 -6.83 33.94 -0.39
CA PRO A 88 -6.27 33.19 0.73
C PRO A 88 -6.57 31.69 0.64
N SER A 89 -5.57 30.86 0.80
CA SER A 89 -5.74 29.39 0.78
C SER A 89 -6.64 28.88 1.91
N LEU A 90 -6.67 29.62 3.04
CA LEU A 90 -7.52 29.31 4.20
C LEU A 90 -9.00 29.56 3.93
N LEU A 91 -9.34 30.45 2.98
CA LEU A 91 -10.69 30.77 2.57
C LEU A 91 -11.15 29.97 1.34
N GLU A 92 -10.33 29.12 0.79
CA GLU A 92 -10.74 28.13 -0.22
C GLU A 92 -11.48 26.96 0.49
N PRO A 93 -12.80 27.06 0.75
CA PRO A 93 -13.51 26.02 1.53
C PRO A 93 -13.50 24.68 0.81
N ARG A 94 -13.38 24.70 -0.51
CA ARG A 94 -13.36 23.51 -1.35
C ARG A 94 -12.13 22.67 -1.18
N ARG A 95 -10.93 23.21 -1.06
CA ARG A 95 -9.70 22.40 -1.07
C ARG A 95 -9.48 21.53 0.15
N ARG A 96 -9.82 21.97 1.38
CA ARG A 96 -9.69 21.13 2.59
C ARG A 96 -10.83 20.14 2.72
N ALA A 97 -12.06 20.59 2.50
CA ALA A 97 -13.22 19.71 2.45
C ALA A 97 -13.10 18.73 1.27
N GLU A 98 -12.65 19.17 0.09
CA GLU A 98 -12.40 18.31 -1.06
C GLU A 98 -11.30 17.29 -0.81
N ARG A 99 -10.18 17.63 -0.16
CA ARG A 99 -9.12 16.67 0.18
C ARG A 99 -9.60 15.64 1.20
N ALA A 100 -10.28 16.07 2.27
CA ALA A 100 -10.84 15.17 3.25
C ALA A 100 -11.93 14.28 2.64
N LEU A 101 -12.81 14.87 1.84
CA LEU A 101 -13.85 14.16 1.10
C LEU A 101 -13.26 13.18 0.11
N HIS A 102 -12.27 13.60 -0.66
CA HIS A 102 -11.54 12.75 -1.60
C HIS A 102 -10.90 11.56 -0.87
N ALA A 103 -10.20 11.79 0.25
CA ALA A 103 -9.61 10.73 1.06
C ALA A 103 -10.66 9.75 1.59
N VAL A 104 -11.80 10.23 2.09
CA VAL A 104 -12.90 9.39 2.58
C VAL A 104 -13.53 8.58 1.44
N VAL A 105 -13.75 9.19 0.28
CA VAL A 105 -14.33 8.51 -0.90
C VAL A 105 -13.39 7.43 -1.40
N VAL A 106 -12.09 7.74 -1.53
CA VAL A 106 -11.06 6.79 -1.95
C VAL A 106 -10.96 5.64 -0.95
N GLU A 107 -10.89 5.93 0.35
CA GLU A 107 -10.83 4.90 1.40
C GLU A 107 -12.09 4.01 1.40
N ALA A 108 -13.26 4.59 1.27
CA ALA A 108 -14.52 3.85 1.17
C ALA A 108 -14.57 2.98 -0.08
N TYR A 109 -14.12 3.51 -1.24
CA TYR A 109 -14.04 2.78 -2.49
C TYR A 109 -13.08 1.59 -2.39
N VAL A 110 -11.88 1.82 -1.85
CA VAL A 110 -10.86 0.79 -1.61
C VAL A 110 -11.40 -0.31 -0.69
N LYS A 111 -12.16 0.05 0.36
CA LYS A 111 -12.82 -0.91 1.26
C LYS A 111 -14.07 -1.57 0.67
N GLY A 112 -14.38 -1.35 -0.60
CA GLY A 112 -15.51 -1.96 -1.29
C GLY A 112 -16.89 -1.42 -0.90
N VAL A 113 -16.94 -0.24 -0.30
CA VAL A 113 -18.20 0.45 0.00
C VAL A 113 -18.85 0.90 -1.31
N SER A 114 -20.13 0.57 -1.51
CA SER A 114 -20.84 0.97 -2.72
C SER A 114 -20.96 2.50 -2.82
N THR A 115 -20.98 3.03 -4.05
CA THR A 115 -21.12 4.48 -4.30
C THR A 115 -22.35 5.10 -3.66
N ARG A 116 -23.43 4.31 -3.43
CA ARG A 116 -24.62 4.77 -2.68
C ARG A 116 -24.34 4.98 -1.21
N LYS A 117 -23.64 4.04 -0.58
CA LYS A 117 -23.25 4.15 0.85
C LYS A 117 -22.18 5.21 1.08
N VAL A 118 -21.39 5.55 0.07
CA VAL A 118 -20.44 6.67 0.13
C VAL A 118 -21.16 8.00 0.27
N ASP A 119 -22.28 8.20 -0.44
CA ASP A 119 -23.10 9.41 -0.30
C ASP A 119 -23.68 9.53 1.12
N ASP A 120 -24.20 8.42 1.68
CA ASP A 120 -24.69 8.37 3.06
C ASP A 120 -23.59 8.71 4.08
N LEU A 121 -22.37 8.20 3.88
CA LEU A 121 -21.22 8.48 4.72
C LEU A 121 -20.82 9.96 4.66
N VAL A 122 -20.81 10.55 3.47
CA VAL A 122 -20.47 11.95 3.24
C VAL A 122 -21.49 12.88 3.90
N ARG A 123 -22.78 12.56 3.83
CA ARG A 123 -23.85 13.29 4.53
C ARG A 123 -23.73 13.17 6.04
N ALA A 124 -23.38 12.00 6.56
CA ALA A 124 -23.14 11.81 8.00
C ALA A 124 -21.98 12.66 8.52
N LEU A 125 -21.03 13.05 7.65
CA LEU A 125 -19.93 13.97 7.95
C LEU A 125 -20.36 15.47 7.87
N GLY A 126 -21.63 15.76 7.62
CA GLY A 126 -22.17 17.13 7.53
C GLY A 126 -21.84 17.85 6.22
N ILE A 127 -21.50 17.10 5.17
CA ILE A 127 -21.23 17.62 3.84
C ILE A 127 -22.49 17.42 2.99
N ASP A 128 -22.99 18.48 2.34
CA ASP A 128 -24.10 18.39 1.37
C ASP A 128 -23.74 17.40 0.27
N GLY A 129 -24.19 16.20 0.39
CA GLY A 129 -24.04 15.03 -0.48
C GLY A 129 -23.03 15.10 -1.63
N ILE A 130 -22.54 13.98 -2.05
CA ILE A 130 -21.68 13.88 -3.23
C ILE A 130 -22.45 13.17 -4.35
N SER A 131 -22.45 13.72 -5.57
CA SER A 131 -23.11 13.06 -6.68
C SER A 131 -22.43 11.74 -7.05
N ARG A 132 -23.19 10.76 -7.54
CA ARG A 132 -22.62 9.49 -8.02
C ARG A 132 -21.58 9.70 -9.14
N SER A 133 -21.79 10.70 -9.99
CA SER A 133 -20.85 11.06 -11.07
C SER A 133 -19.54 11.57 -10.49
N GLU A 134 -19.57 12.34 -9.40
CA GLU A 134 -18.37 12.82 -8.72
C GLU A 134 -17.60 11.70 -8.03
N VAL A 135 -18.29 10.80 -7.33
CA VAL A 135 -17.67 9.58 -6.78
C VAL A 135 -17.00 8.76 -7.88
N SER A 136 -17.71 8.55 -9.00
CA SER A 136 -17.14 7.83 -10.15
C SER A 136 -15.93 8.54 -10.75
N ARG A 137 -15.93 9.88 -10.80
CA ARG A 137 -14.78 10.67 -11.28
C ARG A 137 -13.56 10.51 -10.38
N ILE A 138 -13.76 10.55 -9.07
CA ILE A 138 -12.69 10.32 -8.08
C ILE A 138 -12.13 8.90 -8.21
N CYS A 139 -12.99 7.90 -8.30
CA CYS A 139 -12.58 6.51 -8.47
C CYS A 139 -11.83 6.27 -9.79
N LYS A 140 -12.20 6.97 -10.87
CA LYS A 140 -11.51 6.89 -12.16
C LYS A 140 -10.05 7.35 -12.07
N VAL A 141 -9.76 8.38 -11.30
CA VAL A 141 -8.37 8.85 -11.07
C VAL A 141 -7.55 7.73 -10.42
N LEU A 142 -8.11 7.06 -9.41
CA LEU A 142 -7.45 5.91 -8.77
C LEU A 142 -7.22 4.75 -9.76
N ASP A 143 -8.20 4.46 -10.61
CA ASP A 143 -8.06 3.44 -11.66
C ASP A 143 -6.94 3.77 -12.66
N GLU A 144 -6.75 5.04 -12.98
CA GLU A 144 -5.66 5.51 -13.85
C GLU A 144 -4.30 5.39 -13.17
N GLU A 145 -4.19 5.71 -11.87
CA GLU A 145 -2.97 5.50 -11.08
C GLU A 145 -2.59 4.01 -11.00
N VAL A 146 -3.58 3.13 -10.77
CA VAL A 146 -3.37 1.67 -10.77
C VAL A 146 -2.88 1.20 -12.14
N LYS A 147 -3.50 1.65 -13.23
CA LYS A 147 -3.06 1.30 -14.59
C LYS A 147 -1.64 1.78 -14.87
N ALA A 148 -1.31 3.01 -14.48
CA ALA A 148 0.04 3.56 -14.61
C ALA A 148 1.06 2.74 -13.82
N PHE A 149 0.73 2.35 -12.58
CA PHE A 149 1.54 1.45 -11.78
C PHE A 149 1.77 0.09 -12.47
N MET A 150 0.69 -0.50 -12.99
CA MET A 150 0.73 -1.79 -13.68
C MET A 150 1.54 -1.76 -14.98
N ALA A 151 1.61 -0.61 -15.64
CA ALA A 151 2.32 -0.42 -16.91
C ALA A 151 3.77 0.07 -16.73
N ARG A 152 4.18 0.50 -15.54
CA ARG A 152 5.50 1.10 -15.30
C ARG A 152 6.62 0.15 -15.69
N PRO A 153 7.74 0.62 -16.28
CA PRO A 153 8.93 -0.17 -16.54
C PRO A 153 9.52 -0.75 -15.25
N ILE A 154 10.11 -1.93 -15.33
CA ILE A 154 10.89 -2.55 -14.25
C ILE A 154 12.36 -2.33 -14.60
N GLU A 155 13.03 -1.47 -13.83
CA GLU A 155 14.41 -1.07 -14.06
C GLU A 155 15.38 -1.93 -13.22
N GLY A 156 16.58 -2.16 -13.77
CA GLY A 156 17.64 -2.92 -13.10
C GLY A 156 17.43 -4.43 -13.12
N GLU A 157 18.28 -5.16 -12.42
CA GLU A 157 18.18 -6.60 -12.23
C GLU A 157 17.50 -6.91 -10.90
N HIS A 158 16.72 -8.00 -10.89
CA HIS A 158 16.01 -8.46 -9.71
C HIS A 158 16.34 -9.93 -9.44
N PRO A 159 17.46 -10.23 -8.76
CA PRO A 159 17.91 -11.61 -8.54
C PRO A 159 16.92 -12.45 -7.73
N TYR A 160 16.09 -11.85 -6.91
CA TYR A 160 15.11 -12.55 -6.08
C TYR A 160 13.72 -12.03 -6.33
N VAL A 161 12.77 -12.94 -6.58
CA VAL A 161 11.37 -12.63 -6.81
C VAL A 161 10.47 -13.50 -5.92
N TRP A 162 9.56 -12.90 -5.19
CA TRP A 162 8.50 -13.57 -4.43
C TRP A 162 7.19 -13.46 -5.19
N LEU A 163 6.49 -14.58 -5.32
CA LEU A 163 5.15 -14.66 -5.88
C LEU A 163 4.22 -15.21 -4.81
N ASP A 164 3.17 -14.48 -4.52
CA ASP A 164 2.15 -14.91 -3.56
C ASP A 164 0.75 -14.68 -4.12
N ALA A 165 -0.19 -15.55 -3.75
CA ALA A 165 -1.56 -15.47 -4.19
C ALA A 165 -2.52 -15.51 -2.99
N THR A 166 -3.43 -14.55 -2.94
CA THR A 166 -4.50 -14.51 -1.94
C THR A 166 -5.83 -14.76 -2.62
N PHE A 167 -6.59 -15.74 -2.13
CA PHE A 167 -7.86 -16.13 -2.71
C PHE A 167 -9.02 -15.33 -2.12
N HIS A 168 -9.89 -14.85 -3.00
CA HIS A 168 -11.10 -14.12 -2.65
C HIS A 168 -12.32 -14.75 -3.34
N LYS A 169 -13.46 -14.70 -2.67
CA LYS A 169 -14.75 -15.04 -3.28
C LYS A 169 -15.38 -13.76 -3.81
N ILE A 170 -15.39 -13.57 -5.11
CA ILE A 170 -15.96 -12.39 -5.77
C ILE A 170 -17.30 -12.79 -6.39
N ARG A 171 -18.30 -11.91 -6.28
CA ARG A 171 -19.58 -12.09 -6.97
C ARG A 171 -19.50 -11.43 -8.35
N GLU A 172 -19.53 -12.25 -9.40
CA GLU A 172 -19.50 -11.83 -10.79
C GLU A 172 -20.72 -12.46 -11.52
N GLY A 173 -21.48 -11.63 -12.24
CA GLY A 173 -22.66 -12.10 -12.98
C GLY A 173 -23.71 -12.84 -12.13
N GLY A 174 -23.84 -12.47 -10.83
CA GLY A 174 -24.76 -13.12 -9.88
C GLY A 174 -24.25 -14.43 -9.26
N ARG A 175 -23.06 -14.91 -9.66
CA ARG A 175 -22.41 -16.12 -9.12
C ARG A 175 -21.20 -15.75 -8.25
N VAL A 176 -20.89 -16.59 -7.27
CA VAL A 176 -19.67 -16.46 -6.47
C VAL A 176 -18.55 -17.21 -7.19
N VAL A 177 -17.53 -16.49 -7.64
CA VAL A 177 -16.38 -17.04 -8.35
C VAL A 177 -15.13 -16.91 -7.46
N PRO A 178 -14.35 -17.99 -7.27
CA PRO A 178 -13.06 -17.91 -6.61
C PRO A 178 -12.08 -17.16 -7.53
N THR A 179 -11.51 -16.07 -7.03
CA THR A 179 -10.55 -15.25 -7.75
C THR A 179 -9.31 -15.08 -6.89
N ALA A 180 -8.13 -15.21 -7.47
CA ALA A 180 -6.89 -14.91 -6.79
C ALA A 180 -6.40 -13.51 -7.12
N THR A 181 -5.89 -12.83 -6.11
CA THR A 181 -5.02 -11.67 -6.27
C THR A 181 -3.59 -12.15 -6.13
N VAL A 182 -2.81 -11.98 -7.19
CA VAL A 182 -1.39 -12.34 -7.20
C VAL A 182 -0.52 -11.10 -7.08
N VAL A 183 0.55 -11.21 -6.30
CA VAL A 183 1.51 -10.13 -6.07
C VAL A 183 2.91 -10.66 -6.41
N ALA A 184 3.66 -9.90 -7.21
CA ALA A 184 5.08 -10.13 -7.45
C ALA A 184 5.90 -9.06 -6.74
N ILE A 185 6.83 -9.48 -5.90
CA ILE A 185 7.77 -8.61 -5.20
C ILE A 185 9.18 -8.99 -5.64
N GLY A 186 9.99 -8.00 -6.04
CA GLY A 186 11.39 -8.20 -6.40
C GLY A 186 12.32 -7.48 -5.44
N VAL A 187 13.55 -7.99 -5.33
CA VAL A 187 14.67 -7.29 -4.72
C VAL A 187 15.66 -6.96 -5.81
N SER A 188 15.98 -5.68 -5.98
CA SER A 188 16.99 -5.23 -6.94
C SER A 188 18.40 -5.64 -6.52
N ASP A 189 19.36 -5.54 -7.42
CA ASP A 189 20.79 -5.70 -7.17
C ASP A 189 21.32 -4.75 -6.08
N ALA A 190 20.72 -3.54 -5.97
CA ALA A 190 20.99 -2.59 -4.91
C ALA A 190 20.33 -2.94 -3.55
N GLY A 191 19.63 -4.06 -3.45
CA GLY A 191 18.96 -4.51 -2.23
C GLY A 191 17.58 -3.89 -1.96
N HIS A 192 17.06 -3.05 -2.84
CA HIS A 192 15.75 -2.43 -2.68
C HIS A 192 14.62 -3.38 -3.05
N ARG A 193 13.60 -3.43 -2.18
CA ARG A 193 12.38 -4.19 -2.44
C ARG A 193 11.36 -3.34 -3.16
N THR A 194 10.73 -3.95 -4.17
CA THR A 194 9.70 -3.28 -4.98
C THR A 194 8.58 -4.25 -5.31
N VAL A 195 7.34 -3.79 -5.27
CA VAL A 195 6.23 -4.51 -5.88
C VAL A 195 6.38 -4.40 -7.39
N LEU A 196 6.67 -5.50 -8.06
CA LEU A 196 6.88 -5.56 -9.51
C LEU A 196 5.56 -5.56 -10.28
N GLY A 197 4.54 -6.19 -9.71
CA GLY A 197 3.23 -6.27 -10.32
C GLY A 197 2.20 -6.93 -9.42
N VAL A 198 0.95 -6.66 -9.75
CA VAL A 198 -0.23 -7.27 -9.13
C VAL A 198 -1.21 -7.60 -10.24
N ASP A 199 -1.92 -8.71 -10.14
CA ASP A 199 -3.00 -9.05 -11.07
C ASP A 199 -4.09 -9.85 -10.35
N THR A 200 -5.26 -9.95 -10.96
CA THR A 200 -6.39 -10.71 -10.44
C THR A 200 -6.95 -11.63 -11.52
N GLY A 201 -7.19 -12.87 -11.17
CA GLY A 201 -7.72 -13.84 -12.12
C GLY A 201 -7.99 -15.20 -11.50
N PRO A 202 -8.41 -16.19 -12.31
CA PRO A 202 -8.58 -17.56 -11.86
C PRO A 202 -7.20 -18.17 -11.56
N ALA A 203 -6.87 -18.33 -10.27
CA ALA A 203 -5.53 -18.70 -9.84
C ALA A 203 -5.10 -20.11 -10.20
N GLU A 204 -6.03 -20.99 -10.53
CA GLU A 204 -5.74 -22.38 -10.91
C GLU A 204 -5.35 -22.52 -12.38
N ASP A 205 -5.46 -21.44 -13.18
CA ASP A 205 -5.15 -21.46 -14.59
C ASP A 205 -3.66 -21.20 -14.85
N HIS A 206 -2.98 -22.20 -15.43
CA HIS A 206 -1.61 -22.05 -15.94
C HIS A 206 -1.47 -20.87 -16.92
N GLY A 207 -2.49 -20.63 -17.75
CA GLY A 207 -2.54 -19.50 -18.69
C GLY A 207 -2.46 -18.14 -18.00
N PHE A 208 -3.13 -18.00 -16.87
CA PHE A 208 -3.09 -16.79 -16.05
C PHE A 208 -1.66 -16.51 -15.52
N TRP A 209 -1.01 -17.49 -14.92
CA TRP A 209 0.35 -17.36 -14.43
C TRP A 209 1.35 -17.04 -15.53
N LEU A 210 1.20 -17.72 -16.67
CA LEU A 210 2.04 -17.49 -17.85
C LEU A 210 1.89 -16.05 -18.38
N ALA A 211 0.67 -15.55 -18.49
CA ALA A 211 0.39 -14.19 -18.92
C ALA A 211 0.94 -13.15 -17.94
N PHE A 212 0.75 -13.35 -16.64
CA PHE A 212 1.26 -12.48 -15.59
C PHE A 212 2.78 -12.37 -15.63
N LEU A 213 3.51 -13.49 -15.61
CA LEU A 213 4.97 -13.49 -15.66
C LEU A 213 5.51 -12.88 -16.97
N ARG A 214 4.90 -13.17 -18.11
CA ARG A 214 5.26 -12.55 -19.39
C ARG A 214 5.08 -11.03 -19.38
N THR A 215 4.06 -10.53 -18.66
CA THR A 215 3.85 -9.09 -18.51
C THR A 215 4.98 -8.45 -17.70
N LEU A 216 5.49 -9.11 -16.63
CA LEU A 216 6.63 -8.62 -15.89
C LEU A 216 7.90 -8.58 -16.75
N VAL A 217 8.17 -9.64 -17.52
CA VAL A 217 9.33 -9.69 -18.43
C VAL A 217 9.24 -8.62 -19.51
N ARG A 218 8.08 -8.42 -20.14
CA ARG A 218 7.87 -7.35 -21.13
C ARG A 218 8.10 -5.95 -20.55
N ARG A 219 7.82 -5.77 -19.25
CA ARG A 219 8.06 -4.51 -18.53
C ARG A 219 9.53 -4.33 -18.11
N GLY A 220 10.39 -5.31 -18.33
CA GLY A 220 11.82 -5.22 -18.09
C GLY A 220 12.36 -6.11 -16.96
N LEU A 221 11.55 -7.01 -16.38
CA LEU A 221 12.05 -7.96 -15.37
C LEU A 221 13.15 -8.84 -15.96
N LYS A 222 14.36 -8.79 -15.38
CA LYS A 222 15.54 -9.53 -15.81
C LYS A 222 16.45 -9.89 -14.63
N GLY A 223 17.42 -10.78 -14.86
CA GLY A 223 18.41 -11.17 -13.86
C GLY A 223 17.87 -12.06 -12.73
N VAL A 224 16.68 -12.64 -12.88
CA VAL A 224 16.05 -13.47 -11.86
C VAL A 224 16.85 -14.75 -11.67
N ARG A 225 17.33 -15.00 -10.45
CA ARG A 225 18.10 -16.19 -10.06
C ARG A 225 17.29 -17.14 -9.19
N LEU A 226 16.38 -16.61 -8.37
CA LEU A 226 15.51 -17.40 -7.50
C LEU A 226 14.11 -16.83 -7.47
N VAL A 227 13.13 -17.71 -7.65
CA VAL A 227 11.71 -17.40 -7.43
C VAL A 227 11.21 -18.16 -6.21
N ILE A 228 10.58 -17.46 -5.28
CA ILE A 228 10.01 -18.03 -4.07
C ILE A 228 8.48 -17.97 -4.19
N SER A 229 7.81 -19.13 -4.10
CA SER A 229 6.34 -19.18 -4.17
C SER A 229 5.77 -20.38 -3.41
N ASP A 230 4.44 -20.44 -3.32
CA ASP A 230 3.76 -21.68 -2.93
C ASP A 230 3.83 -22.72 -4.05
N ALA A 231 3.61 -23.98 -3.70
CA ALA A 231 3.66 -25.10 -4.62
C ALA A 231 2.33 -25.23 -5.38
N HIS A 232 2.16 -24.38 -6.39
CA HIS A 232 1.10 -24.49 -7.36
C HIS A 232 1.67 -24.95 -8.69
N GLU A 233 1.21 -26.09 -9.22
CA GLU A 233 1.83 -26.72 -10.41
C GLU A 233 1.80 -25.80 -11.65
N GLY A 234 0.68 -25.12 -11.92
CA GLY A 234 0.57 -24.17 -13.02
C GLY A 234 1.53 -22.99 -12.88
N LEU A 235 1.80 -22.51 -11.65
CA LEU A 235 2.78 -21.47 -11.38
C LEU A 235 4.20 -21.98 -11.59
N ARG A 236 4.53 -23.17 -11.10
CA ARG A 236 5.86 -23.79 -11.27
C ARG A 236 6.21 -23.96 -12.75
N GLN A 237 5.28 -24.49 -13.55
CA GLN A 237 5.45 -24.61 -15.00
C GLN A 237 5.61 -23.25 -15.69
N ALA A 238 4.85 -22.24 -15.28
CA ALA A 238 4.97 -20.90 -15.83
C ALA A 238 6.33 -20.25 -15.49
N ILE A 239 6.84 -20.44 -14.25
CA ILE A 239 8.17 -19.98 -13.84
C ILE A 239 9.25 -20.64 -14.72
N ALA A 240 9.24 -21.97 -14.84
CA ALA A 240 10.21 -22.70 -15.65
C ALA A 240 10.21 -22.24 -17.13
N LYS A 241 9.04 -21.89 -17.68
CA LYS A 241 8.90 -21.47 -19.08
C LYS A 241 9.27 -20.01 -19.32
N VAL A 242 8.97 -19.09 -18.40
CA VAL A 242 9.16 -17.64 -18.60
C VAL A 242 10.46 -17.14 -18.00
N LEU A 243 10.86 -17.68 -16.86
CA LEU A 243 12.06 -17.29 -16.13
C LEU A 243 13.10 -18.43 -16.22
N ALA A 244 13.36 -18.90 -17.44
CA ALA A 244 14.28 -19.99 -17.69
C ALA A 244 15.67 -19.70 -17.09
N GLY A 245 16.19 -20.65 -16.29
CA GLY A 245 17.46 -20.51 -15.57
C GLY A 245 17.30 -19.98 -14.12
N ALA A 246 16.14 -19.52 -13.71
CA ALA A 246 15.87 -19.22 -12.31
C ALA A 246 15.61 -20.52 -11.52
N SER A 247 16.25 -20.66 -10.35
CA SER A 247 15.89 -21.70 -9.39
C SER A 247 14.53 -21.40 -8.78
N TRP A 248 13.82 -22.44 -8.34
CA TRP A 248 12.57 -22.29 -7.64
C TRP A 248 12.71 -22.75 -6.19
N GLN A 249 12.25 -21.92 -5.26
CA GLN A 249 12.14 -22.20 -3.83
C GLN A 249 10.68 -22.34 -3.44
N ARG A 250 10.30 -23.51 -2.98
CA ARG A 250 8.99 -23.71 -2.35
C ARG A 250 8.93 -22.98 -1.01
N CYS A 251 7.90 -22.16 -0.80
CA CYS A 251 7.71 -21.45 0.45
C CYS A 251 7.63 -22.41 1.65
N ARG A 252 8.60 -22.27 2.56
CA ARG A 252 8.73 -23.18 3.73
C ARG A 252 7.52 -23.13 4.65
N VAL A 253 6.89 -21.96 4.81
CA VAL A 253 5.70 -21.81 5.67
C VAL A 253 4.52 -22.59 5.10
N HIS A 254 4.25 -22.44 3.79
CA HIS A 254 3.19 -23.20 3.11
C HIS A 254 3.51 -24.70 3.09
N PHE A 255 4.75 -25.06 2.82
CA PHE A 255 5.21 -26.45 2.88
C PHE A 255 4.95 -27.08 4.26
N MET A 256 5.37 -26.43 5.35
CA MET A 256 5.14 -26.92 6.71
C MET A 256 3.65 -27.07 7.03
N ARG A 257 2.82 -26.13 6.58
CA ARG A 257 1.36 -26.23 6.74
C ARG A 257 0.79 -27.46 6.02
N ASN A 258 1.21 -27.66 4.76
CA ASN A 258 0.78 -28.81 3.96
C ASN A 258 1.25 -30.14 4.58
N LEU A 259 2.52 -30.22 5.00
CA LEU A 259 3.07 -31.41 5.65
C LEU A 259 2.34 -31.75 6.95
N LEU A 260 2.06 -30.77 7.79
CA LEU A 260 1.36 -30.98 9.04
C LEU A 260 -0.13 -31.32 8.85
N SER A 261 -0.73 -30.96 7.72
CA SER A 261 -2.14 -31.31 7.44
C SER A 261 -2.38 -32.80 7.28
N VAL A 262 -1.36 -33.57 6.89
CA VAL A 262 -1.42 -35.04 6.77
C VAL A 262 -0.95 -35.78 8.04
N VAL A 263 -0.65 -35.03 9.11
CA VAL A 263 -0.23 -35.57 10.41
C VAL A 263 -1.35 -35.40 11.43
N PRO A 264 -1.66 -36.44 12.25
CA PRO A 264 -2.64 -36.31 13.33
C PRO A 264 -2.30 -35.16 14.29
N ARG A 265 -3.31 -34.40 14.74
CA ARG A 265 -3.14 -33.21 15.59
C ARG A 265 -2.23 -33.44 16.79
N SER A 266 -2.37 -34.60 17.47
CA SER A 266 -1.56 -34.96 18.63
C SER A 266 -0.05 -35.12 18.37
N ALA A 267 0.33 -35.31 17.08
CA ALA A 267 1.73 -35.52 16.68
C ALA A 267 2.33 -34.32 15.93
N GLN A 268 1.51 -33.31 15.58
CA GLN A 268 1.95 -32.18 14.76
C GLN A 268 3.13 -31.41 15.35
N ASP A 269 3.11 -31.11 16.66
CA ASP A 269 4.18 -30.37 17.30
C ASP A 269 5.50 -31.14 17.29
N THR A 270 5.43 -32.47 17.53
CA THR A 270 6.60 -33.35 17.50
C THR A 270 7.19 -33.43 16.09
N VAL A 271 6.33 -33.69 15.09
CA VAL A 271 6.76 -33.75 13.68
C VAL A 271 7.32 -32.40 13.22
N ALA A 272 6.66 -31.30 13.60
CA ALA A 272 7.16 -29.96 13.28
C ALA A 272 8.54 -29.68 13.89
N ALA A 273 8.79 -30.08 15.13
CA ALA A 273 10.08 -29.95 15.78
C ALA A 273 11.17 -30.77 15.05
N ILE A 274 10.86 -32.02 14.70
CA ILE A 274 11.77 -32.90 13.95
C ILE A 274 12.10 -32.27 12.57
N VAL A 275 11.11 -31.86 11.80
CA VAL A 275 11.33 -31.30 10.46
C VAL A 275 12.09 -29.97 10.51
N ARG A 276 11.90 -29.14 11.55
CA ARG A 276 12.67 -27.90 11.72
C ARG A 276 14.18 -28.14 11.86
N THR A 277 14.62 -29.30 12.31
CA THR A 277 16.06 -29.62 12.41
C THR A 277 16.74 -29.64 11.04
N ILE A 278 16.02 -29.94 9.96
CA ILE A 278 16.52 -29.88 8.59
C ILE A 278 16.89 -28.45 8.23
N PHE A 279 15.99 -27.50 8.54
CA PHE A 279 16.17 -26.09 8.21
C PHE A 279 17.15 -25.35 9.14
N ALA A 280 17.59 -25.99 10.21
CA ALA A 280 18.61 -25.47 11.11
C ALA A 280 20.02 -25.76 10.63
N GLN A 281 20.21 -26.59 9.59
CA GLN A 281 21.51 -26.96 9.09
C GLN A 281 22.22 -25.80 8.38
N PRO A 282 23.58 -25.73 8.44
CA PRO A 282 24.33 -24.59 7.93
C PRO A 282 24.45 -24.53 6.41
N ASP A 283 24.35 -25.67 5.72
CA ASP A 283 24.56 -25.81 4.28
C ASP A 283 23.65 -26.88 3.67
N HIS A 284 23.62 -26.93 2.34
CA HIS A 284 22.76 -27.85 1.59
C HIS A 284 23.12 -29.33 1.83
N PRO A 285 24.41 -29.78 1.80
CA PRO A 285 24.74 -31.17 2.06
C PRO A 285 24.31 -31.64 3.45
N SER A 286 24.53 -30.82 4.48
CA SER A 286 24.12 -31.13 5.86
C SER A 286 22.59 -31.17 5.98
N ALA A 287 21.88 -30.26 5.32
CA ALA A 287 20.43 -30.24 5.31
C ALA A 287 19.84 -31.46 4.59
N MET A 288 20.42 -31.89 3.48
CA MET A 288 20.03 -33.11 2.78
C MET A 288 20.28 -34.38 3.60
N ALA A 289 21.44 -34.49 4.26
CA ALA A 289 21.74 -35.60 5.16
C ALA A 289 20.72 -35.67 6.31
N GLN A 290 20.42 -34.54 6.95
CA GLN A 290 19.40 -34.43 8.01
C GLN A 290 18.00 -34.76 7.48
N LEU A 291 17.66 -34.33 6.27
CA LEU A 291 16.38 -34.61 5.63
C LEU A 291 16.19 -36.12 5.44
N HIS A 292 17.19 -36.86 4.95
CA HIS A 292 17.12 -38.31 4.80
C HIS A 292 16.93 -39.01 6.14
N GLN A 293 17.59 -38.55 7.20
CA GLN A 293 17.39 -39.09 8.56
C GLN A 293 15.95 -38.85 9.05
N VAL A 294 15.42 -37.63 8.85
CA VAL A 294 14.05 -37.29 9.23
C VAL A 294 13.03 -38.12 8.44
N ILE A 295 13.22 -38.32 7.13
CA ILE A 295 12.37 -39.18 6.31
C ILE A 295 12.37 -40.60 6.87
N ALA A 296 13.55 -41.18 7.15
CA ALA A 296 13.65 -42.53 7.72
C ALA A 296 12.92 -42.65 9.08
N MET A 297 13.00 -41.60 9.91
CA MET A 297 12.32 -41.55 11.20
C MET A 297 10.80 -41.42 11.07
N LEU A 298 10.30 -40.64 10.10
CA LEU A 298 8.87 -40.41 9.90
C LEU A 298 8.16 -41.56 9.17
N ARG A 299 8.84 -42.22 8.24
CA ARG A 299 8.26 -43.24 7.32
C ARG A 299 7.46 -44.35 8.01
N PRO A 300 7.88 -44.94 9.17
CA PRO A 300 7.14 -46.01 9.82
C PRO A 300 5.76 -45.62 10.38
N ARG A 301 5.60 -44.34 10.73
CA ARG A 301 4.37 -43.85 11.41
C ARG A 301 3.60 -42.80 10.62
N PHE A 302 4.29 -42.05 9.76
CA PHE A 302 3.77 -40.91 9.00
C PHE A 302 4.24 -40.98 7.54
N SER A 303 3.91 -42.08 6.84
CA SER A 303 4.39 -42.35 5.47
C SER A 303 4.08 -41.19 4.50
N GLN A 304 2.86 -40.65 4.53
CA GLN A 304 2.49 -39.50 3.69
C GLN A 304 3.33 -38.25 3.95
N ALA A 305 3.66 -37.98 5.21
CA ALA A 305 4.53 -36.85 5.54
C ALA A 305 5.97 -37.08 5.08
N ALA A 306 6.45 -38.34 5.16
CA ALA A 306 7.77 -38.71 4.65
C ALA A 306 7.86 -38.59 3.13
N GLU A 307 6.83 -39.04 2.39
CA GLU A 307 6.73 -38.90 0.93
C GLU A 307 6.69 -37.42 0.51
N LEU A 308 5.84 -36.58 1.14
CA LEU A 308 5.80 -35.15 0.87
C LEU A 308 7.13 -34.46 1.12
N LEU A 309 7.90 -34.90 2.13
CA LEU A 309 9.21 -34.34 2.44
C LEU A 309 10.25 -34.78 1.41
N GLU A 310 10.20 -36.03 0.95
CA GLU A 310 11.08 -36.59 -0.08
C GLU A 310 10.86 -35.88 -1.43
N ASP A 311 9.60 -35.75 -1.86
CA ASP A 311 9.23 -35.08 -3.12
C ASP A 311 9.61 -33.60 -3.15
N ALA A 312 9.59 -32.92 -2.00
CA ALA A 312 9.89 -31.51 -1.91
C ALA A 312 11.34 -31.18 -1.53
N ALA A 313 12.21 -32.16 -1.37
CA ALA A 313 13.54 -32.03 -0.79
C ALA A 313 14.36 -30.87 -1.39
N GLU A 314 14.57 -30.90 -2.69
CA GLU A 314 15.35 -29.89 -3.41
C GLU A 314 14.61 -28.55 -3.44
N ASP A 315 13.30 -28.55 -3.60
CA ASP A 315 12.48 -27.35 -3.74
C ASP A 315 12.43 -26.53 -2.44
N VAL A 316 12.44 -27.17 -1.26
CA VAL A 316 12.40 -26.46 0.04
C VAL A 316 13.78 -26.05 0.53
N LEU A 317 14.85 -26.59 -0.05
CA LEU A 317 16.25 -26.32 0.29
C LEU A 317 16.99 -25.49 -0.77
N ALA A 318 16.34 -25.13 -1.89
CA ALA A 318 16.96 -24.40 -3.00
C ALA A 318 17.64 -23.09 -2.55
N HIS A 319 17.12 -22.41 -1.53
CA HIS A 319 17.72 -21.19 -0.98
C HIS A 319 19.12 -21.40 -0.38
N LEU A 320 19.51 -22.64 -0.03
CA LEU A 320 20.82 -22.95 0.53
C LEU A 320 21.96 -22.88 -0.53
N HIS A 321 21.64 -22.81 -1.81
CA HIS A 321 22.62 -22.56 -2.88
C HIS A 321 23.02 -21.09 -3.02
N PHE A 322 22.35 -20.19 -2.30
CA PHE A 322 22.57 -18.74 -2.36
C PHE A 322 23.46 -18.25 -1.21
N PRO A 323 23.99 -17.00 -1.26
CA PRO A 323 24.84 -16.43 -0.23
C PRO A 323 24.22 -16.54 1.17
N ARG A 324 25.03 -16.86 2.17
CA ARG A 324 24.59 -17.14 3.55
C ARG A 324 23.82 -15.98 4.15
N GLU A 325 24.24 -14.76 3.85
CA GLU A 325 23.62 -13.50 4.31
C GLU A 325 22.18 -13.36 3.81
N HIS A 326 21.87 -13.91 2.64
CA HIS A 326 20.56 -13.81 2.01
C HIS A 326 19.60 -14.93 2.44
N ARG A 327 20.12 -16.13 2.79
CA ARG A 327 19.34 -17.38 3.02
C ARG A 327 18.20 -17.19 4.00
N ARG A 328 18.43 -16.44 5.09
CA ARG A 328 17.43 -16.16 6.13
C ARG A 328 16.17 -15.47 5.57
N ARG A 329 16.30 -14.83 4.41
CA ARG A 329 15.23 -14.05 3.79
C ARG A 329 14.63 -14.71 2.55
N LEU A 330 15.18 -15.84 2.06
CA LEU A 330 14.80 -16.47 0.81
C LEU A 330 13.89 -17.69 0.96
N HIS A 331 13.61 -18.14 2.17
CA HIS A 331 12.92 -19.41 2.40
C HIS A 331 11.38 -19.33 2.43
N SER A 332 10.78 -18.12 2.45
CA SER A 332 9.33 -17.97 2.64
C SER A 332 8.77 -16.70 1.99
N THR A 333 7.49 -16.75 1.62
CA THR A 333 6.70 -15.59 1.16
C THR A 333 5.95 -14.89 2.29
N ASP A 334 5.56 -15.60 3.37
CA ASP A 334 4.52 -15.23 4.32
C ASP A 334 4.84 -13.95 5.13
N GLU A 335 6.06 -13.79 5.62
CA GLU A 335 6.45 -12.59 6.38
C GLU A 335 6.65 -11.36 5.49
N ARG A 336 6.96 -11.57 4.21
CA ARG A 336 7.42 -10.53 3.29
C ARG A 336 6.28 -9.81 2.57
N VAL A 337 5.27 -10.58 2.17
CA VAL A 337 4.07 -10.03 1.53
C VAL A 337 3.22 -9.30 2.56
N LYS A 338 3.13 -9.82 3.79
CA LYS A 338 2.39 -9.18 4.88
C LYS A 338 3.02 -7.86 5.33
N ASP A 339 4.35 -7.81 5.49
CA ASP A 339 5.06 -6.58 5.89
C ASP A 339 4.94 -5.47 4.84
N LEU A 340 5.06 -5.81 3.56
CA LEU A 340 4.87 -4.83 2.49
C LEU A 340 3.40 -4.42 2.34
N ALA A 341 2.46 -5.35 2.49
CA ALA A 341 1.05 -5.06 2.50
C ALA A 341 0.66 -4.16 3.68
N ALA A 342 1.24 -4.39 4.87
CA ALA A 342 1.02 -3.57 6.05
C ALA A 342 1.64 -2.16 5.90
N SER A 343 2.88 -2.07 5.39
CA SER A 343 3.59 -0.79 5.23
C SER A 343 3.10 0.04 4.04
N SER A 344 2.50 -0.61 3.04
CA SER A 344 1.93 0.04 1.85
C SER A 344 0.43 0.31 1.93
N GLY A 345 -0.23 0.03 3.05
CA GLY A 345 -1.68 0.07 3.15
C GLY A 345 -2.40 -1.08 2.41
N PHE A 346 -1.66 -2.06 1.95
CA PHE A 346 -2.12 -3.27 1.26
C PHE A 346 -2.50 -4.39 2.24
N LEU A 347 -3.30 -4.10 3.25
CA LEU A 347 -3.94 -5.17 4.00
C LEU A 347 -5.12 -5.70 3.18
N PRO A 348 -5.20 -7.01 2.93
CA PRO A 348 -6.49 -7.58 2.59
C PRO A 348 -7.36 -7.38 3.82
N CYS A 349 -8.21 -6.35 3.78
CA CYS A 349 -9.28 -6.21 4.76
C CYS A 349 -10.04 -7.53 4.77
N GLY A 350 -10.12 -8.16 5.94
CA GLY A 350 -10.96 -9.32 6.14
C GLY A 350 -12.34 -9.01 5.56
N VAL A 351 -12.69 -9.72 4.51
CA VAL A 351 -13.94 -9.53 3.79
C VAL A 351 -15.05 -10.05 4.69
N GLY A 352 -15.59 -9.17 5.52
CA GLY A 352 -16.95 -9.34 5.99
C GLY A 352 -17.84 -9.36 4.75
N SER A 353 -18.65 -10.40 4.63
CA SER A 353 -19.59 -10.65 3.54
C SER A 353 -20.40 -9.39 3.21
N VAL A 354 -20.09 -8.73 2.10
CA VAL A 354 -20.90 -7.62 1.59
C VAL A 354 -21.67 -8.10 0.38
N PRO A 355 -23.02 -8.17 0.44
CA PRO A 355 -23.85 -8.41 -0.73
C PRO A 355 -23.93 -7.13 -1.57
N GLY A 356 -23.30 -7.11 -2.74
CA GLY A 356 -23.38 -5.97 -3.64
C GLY A 356 -22.74 -6.23 -4.99
N VAL A 357 -23.52 -5.98 -6.03
CA VAL A 357 -23.23 -6.10 -7.47
C VAL A 357 -21.85 -5.55 -7.82
N VAL A 358 -21.02 -6.37 -8.45
CA VAL A 358 -19.73 -5.99 -9.04
C VAL A 358 -19.92 -5.70 -10.52
N ASP A 359 -19.58 -4.47 -10.92
CA ASP A 359 -19.49 -3.95 -12.28
C ASP A 359 -18.25 -4.54 -13.01
N PRO A 360 -18.25 -4.80 -14.32
CA PRO A 360 -17.12 -5.40 -15.06
C PRO A 360 -15.78 -4.62 -15.02
N GLY A 361 -15.76 -3.39 -14.47
CA GLY A 361 -14.52 -2.64 -14.13
C GLY A 361 -13.79 -3.08 -12.87
N ALA A 362 -14.23 -4.15 -12.19
CA ALA A 362 -13.83 -4.52 -10.82
C ALA A 362 -12.38 -5.02 -10.64
N LYS A 363 -11.58 -5.16 -11.71
CA LYS A 363 -10.14 -5.49 -11.56
C LYS A 363 -9.39 -4.46 -10.71
N SER A 364 -9.80 -3.20 -10.74
CA SER A 364 -9.21 -2.12 -9.95
C SER A 364 -9.67 -2.07 -8.49
N ARG A 365 -10.82 -2.65 -8.15
CA ARG A 365 -11.43 -2.55 -6.82
C ARG A 365 -10.78 -3.44 -5.74
N VAL A 366 -9.98 -4.41 -6.14
CA VAL A 366 -9.25 -5.32 -5.25
C VAL A 366 -7.92 -4.71 -4.80
N LEU A 367 -7.45 -3.69 -5.53
CA LEU A 367 -6.13 -3.09 -5.37
C LEU A 367 -6.24 -1.72 -4.70
N GLY A 368 -6.32 -1.72 -3.37
CA GLY A 368 -6.23 -0.50 -2.58
C GLY A 368 -4.83 0.09 -2.59
N LEU A 369 -4.46 0.77 -3.68
CA LEU A 369 -3.18 1.47 -3.81
C LEU A 369 -3.30 2.87 -3.22
N GLN A 370 -2.87 3.06 -1.98
CA GLN A 370 -2.36 4.36 -1.56
C GLN A 370 -0.96 4.53 -2.19
N ALA A 371 -0.65 5.75 -2.65
CA ALA A 371 0.62 6.06 -3.29
C ALA A 371 1.79 5.49 -2.49
N LEU A 372 2.47 4.52 -3.05
CA LEU A 372 3.63 3.86 -2.44
C LEU A 372 4.75 4.88 -2.26
N PRO A 373 5.31 5.04 -1.07
CA PRO A 373 6.54 5.82 -0.91
C PRO A 373 7.65 5.17 -1.72
N ARG A 374 8.40 6.01 -2.42
CA ARG A 374 9.57 5.60 -3.20
C ARG A 374 10.62 5.03 -2.25
N SER A 375 10.95 3.75 -2.39
CA SER A 375 12.06 3.01 -1.78
C SER A 375 12.11 2.92 -0.25
N PHE A 376 12.11 1.66 0.24
CA PHE A 376 12.66 1.32 1.56
C PHE A 376 13.98 0.57 1.35
N ALA A 377 15.06 1.10 1.92
CA ALA A 377 16.33 0.39 2.02
C ALA A 377 16.21 -0.82 2.97
N LEU A 378 17.01 -1.85 2.70
CA LEU A 378 17.17 -3.06 3.54
C LEU A 378 17.77 -2.75 4.90
#